data_640ba4a2cff9702eba2d4a22c0471d28
#
_entry.id   640ba4a2cff9702eba2d4a22c0471d28
#
_cell.length_a   1.000
_cell.length_b   1.000
_cell.length_c   1.000
_cell.angle_alpha   90.00
_cell.angle_beta   90.00
_cell.angle_gamma   90.00
#
_symmetry.space_group_name_H-M   'P 1'
#
loop_
_entity.id
_entity.type
_entity.pdbx_description
1 polymer ?
#
loop_
_entity_poly.entity_id
_entity_poly.type
_entity_poly.pdbx_seq_one_letter_code
_entity_poly.pdbx_strand_id
1 'polypeptide(L)'
;MSTVKYTPRLAEKYKKDVVPALMKKFGYKTIMQAPRLTKVCLNRGVNGAVADKKLVDITIDELSAISGQKAVSTMSKKDISNFKLRKNIPIGAKVTLRGVNMYEFLDRLVSVALPRVRDFKGISDKSFDGRGNYTLGVTEQIIFPEIDIDKVNKITGLDITFVTTANPNEEAFELLKELGMPFRNVKK
;
A
#
# COMPACT_ATOMS: atom_id res chain seq x y z
N MET A 1 26.98 0.80 -24.27
CA MET A 1 25.51 0.70 -24.38
C MET A 1 24.91 1.42 -23.20
N SER A 2 24.27 2.58 -23.43
CA SER A 2 23.57 3.33 -22.38
C SER A 2 22.32 2.52 -21.99
N THR A 3 22.35 1.89 -20.84
CA THR A 3 21.15 1.26 -20.27
C THR A 3 20.11 2.35 -20.01
N VAL A 4 19.07 2.43 -20.82
CA VAL A 4 17.94 3.30 -20.58
C VAL A 4 17.37 2.92 -19.20
N LYS A 5 17.58 3.79 -18.23
CA LYS A 5 17.12 3.57 -16.86
C LYS A 5 15.60 3.67 -16.87
N TYR A 6 14.92 2.56 -16.66
CA TYR A 6 13.46 2.52 -16.60
C TYR A 6 12.93 3.49 -15.53
N THR A 7 11.99 4.33 -15.90
CA THR A 7 11.32 5.29 -15.00
C THR A 7 9.83 5.00 -14.98
N PRO A 8 9.23 4.73 -13.81
CA PRO A 8 7.80 4.47 -13.70
C PRO A 8 6.97 5.68 -14.14
N ARG A 9 5.83 5.42 -14.80
CA ARG A 9 4.90 6.44 -15.27
C ARG A 9 4.47 7.42 -14.17
N LEU A 10 4.12 6.91 -12.99
CA LEU A 10 3.73 7.75 -11.85
C LEU A 10 4.89 8.57 -11.27
N ALA A 11 6.14 8.10 -11.37
CA ALA A 11 7.29 8.89 -10.96
C ALA A 11 7.53 10.09 -11.90
N GLU A 12 7.28 9.93 -13.19
CA GLU A 12 7.30 11.04 -14.15
C GLU A 12 6.14 12.01 -13.90
N LYS A 13 4.92 11.49 -13.75
CA LYS A 13 3.73 12.28 -13.42
C LYS A 13 3.96 13.10 -12.14
N TYR A 14 4.54 12.50 -11.11
CA TYR A 14 4.86 13.20 -9.87
C TYR A 14 5.76 14.45 -10.14
N LYS A 15 6.80 14.30 -10.94
CA LYS A 15 7.73 15.39 -11.23
C LYS A 15 7.13 16.46 -12.15
N LYS A 16 6.36 16.07 -13.18
CA LYS A 16 5.87 16.98 -14.23
C LYS A 16 4.57 17.70 -13.80
N ASP A 17 3.67 16.99 -13.12
CA ASP A 17 2.30 17.48 -12.88
C ASP A 17 2.03 17.73 -11.39
N VAL A 18 2.35 16.74 -10.53
CA VAL A 18 1.96 16.79 -9.11
C VAL A 18 2.75 17.86 -8.34
N VAL A 19 4.05 17.93 -8.52
CA VAL A 19 4.89 18.92 -7.81
C VAL A 19 4.48 20.35 -8.14
N PRO A 20 4.31 20.77 -9.42
CA PRO A 20 3.84 22.12 -9.74
C PRO A 20 2.43 22.42 -9.19
N ALA A 21 1.51 21.44 -9.22
CA ALA A 21 0.17 21.60 -8.67
C ALA A 21 0.19 21.84 -7.15
N LEU A 22 0.99 21.06 -6.40
CA LEU A 22 1.16 21.22 -4.96
C LEU A 22 1.84 22.53 -4.60
N MET A 23 2.87 22.93 -5.36
CA MET A 23 3.54 24.24 -5.17
C MET A 23 2.57 25.40 -5.33
N LYS A 24 1.70 25.34 -6.35
CA LYS A 24 0.70 26.38 -6.59
C LYS A 24 -0.37 26.41 -5.48
N LYS A 25 -0.79 25.24 -5.00
CA LYS A 25 -1.86 25.12 -4.00
C LYS A 25 -1.41 25.54 -2.60
N PHE A 26 -0.22 25.12 -2.18
CA PHE A 26 0.29 25.36 -0.82
C PHE A 26 1.32 26.46 -0.73
N GLY A 27 1.70 27.08 -1.84
CA GLY A 27 2.63 28.22 -1.86
C GLY A 27 4.08 27.88 -1.45
N TYR A 28 4.56 26.68 -1.74
CA TYR A 28 5.92 26.29 -1.40
C TYR A 28 6.97 27.13 -2.14
N LYS A 29 8.02 27.55 -1.42
CA LYS A 29 9.11 28.34 -1.97
C LYS A 29 10.08 27.51 -2.80
N THR A 30 10.24 26.24 -2.49
CA THR A 30 11.19 25.35 -3.16
C THR A 30 10.53 23.99 -3.48
N ILE A 31 10.98 23.35 -4.55
CA ILE A 31 10.51 22.01 -4.96
C ILE A 31 10.74 20.97 -3.87
N MET A 32 11.79 21.14 -3.05
CA MET A 32 12.14 20.19 -2.00
C MET A 32 11.16 20.19 -0.82
N GLN A 33 10.32 21.23 -0.68
CA GLN A 33 9.25 21.30 0.33
C GLN A 33 8.05 20.47 -0.08
N ALA A 34 7.87 20.20 -1.37
CA ALA A 34 6.73 19.44 -1.86
C ALA A 34 6.72 18.03 -1.24
N PRO A 35 5.59 17.58 -0.69
CA PRO A 35 5.45 16.25 -0.10
C PRO A 35 5.66 15.18 -1.16
N ARG A 36 6.31 14.08 -0.75
CA ARG A 36 6.58 12.93 -1.61
C ARG A 36 6.24 11.62 -0.92
N LEU A 37 5.94 10.61 -1.72
CA LEU A 37 5.79 9.25 -1.24
C LEU A 37 7.18 8.69 -0.88
N THR A 38 7.32 8.14 0.33
CA THR A 38 8.57 7.60 0.84
C THR A 38 8.64 6.09 0.70
N LYS A 39 7.55 5.42 1.06
CA LYS A 39 7.40 3.96 1.00
C LYS A 39 5.93 3.57 1.00
N VAL A 40 5.65 2.38 0.50
CA VAL A 40 4.36 1.69 0.66
C VAL A 40 4.61 0.41 1.44
N CYS A 41 3.87 0.23 2.53
CA CYS A 41 3.94 -0.96 3.36
C CYS A 41 2.69 -1.80 3.13
N LEU A 42 2.88 -3.05 2.72
CA LEU A 42 1.82 -4.05 2.65
C LEU A 42 1.92 -4.90 3.91
N ASN A 43 0.81 -5.13 4.58
CA ASN A 43 0.74 -5.99 5.75
C ASN A 43 -0.48 -6.89 5.67
N ARG A 44 -0.33 -8.14 6.10
CA ARG A 44 -1.43 -9.09 6.19
C ARG A 44 -1.28 -9.92 7.46
N GLY A 45 -2.28 -9.83 8.34
CA GLY A 45 -2.42 -10.71 9.49
C GLY A 45 -3.07 -12.03 9.06
N VAL A 46 -2.54 -13.15 9.53
CA VAL A 46 -3.04 -14.49 9.21
C VAL A 46 -3.83 -15.03 10.39
N ASN A 47 -5.14 -15.07 10.24
CA ASN A 47 -6.00 -15.71 11.23
C ASN A 47 -5.86 -17.24 11.14
N GLY A 48 -5.52 -17.88 12.25
CA GLY A 48 -5.27 -19.33 12.30
C GLY A 48 -3.79 -19.72 12.18
N ALA A 49 -2.87 -18.78 12.03
CA ALA A 49 -1.43 -19.03 11.94
C ALA A 49 -0.85 -19.81 13.14
N VAL A 50 -1.48 -19.73 14.29
CA VAL A 50 -1.06 -20.46 15.50
C VAL A 50 -1.34 -21.96 15.33
N ALA A 51 -2.43 -22.33 14.67
CA ALA A 51 -2.82 -23.72 14.43
C ALA A 51 -2.07 -24.30 13.21
N ASP A 52 -1.94 -23.51 12.14
CA ASP A 52 -1.27 -23.96 10.90
C ASP A 52 -0.28 -22.91 10.39
N LYS A 53 1.00 -23.22 10.51
CA LYS A 53 2.10 -22.36 10.03
C LYS A 53 2.14 -22.25 8.51
N LYS A 54 1.65 -23.25 7.76
CA LYS A 54 1.63 -23.24 6.29
C LYS A 54 0.81 -22.08 5.72
N LEU A 55 -0.21 -21.62 6.47
CA LEU A 55 -0.99 -20.44 6.08
C LEU A 55 -0.14 -19.16 5.97
N VAL A 56 0.90 -19.05 6.79
CA VAL A 56 1.83 -17.91 6.73
C VAL A 56 2.70 -18.00 5.48
N ASP A 57 3.18 -19.20 5.12
CA ASP A 57 4.01 -19.40 3.93
C ASP A 57 3.20 -19.09 2.66
N ILE A 58 1.97 -19.56 2.56
CA ILE A 58 1.04 -19.21 1.47
C ILE A 58 0.85 -17.68 1.39
N THR A 59 0.66 -17.04 2.54
CA THR A 59 0.51 -15.57 2.58
C THR A 59 1.76 -14.83 2.11
N ILE A 60 2.95 -15.35 2.43
CA ILE A 60 4.22 -14.80 1.97
C ILE A 60 4.32 -14.90 0.44
N ASP A 61 3.95 -16.04 -0.13
CA ASP A 61 3.97 -16.25 -1.58
C ASP A 61 2.97 -15.33 -2.30
N GLU A 62 1.74 -15.21 -1.79
CA GLU A 62 0.72 -14.30 -2.33
C GLU A 62 1.19 -12.82 -2.27
N LEU A 63 1.68 -12.35 -1.11
CA LEU A 63 2.19 -10.98 -0.99
C LEU A 63 3.43 -10.75 -1.87
N SER A 64 4.27 -11.76 -2.06
CA SER A 64 5.43 -11.67 -2.94
C SER A 64 5.00 -11.55 -4.40
N ALA A 65 3.96 -12.28 -4.83
CA ALA A 65 3.38 -12.16 -6.15
C ALA A 65 2.79 -10.75 -6.39
N ILE A 66 1.97 -10.25 -5.46
CA ILE A 66 1.36 -8.90 -5.55
C ILE A 66 2.41 -7.80 -5.61
N SER A 67 3.43 -7.88 -4.77
CA SER A 67 4.42 -6.81 -4.61
C SER A 67 5.57 -6.85 -5.61
N GLY A 68 5.84 -8.03 -6.21
CA GLY A 68 7.05 -8.27 -7.00
C GLY A 68 8.33 -8.30 -6.17
N GLN A 69 8.21 -8.36 -4.83
CA GLN A 69 9.33 -8.42 -3.88
C GLN A 69 9.04 -9.46 -2.82
N LYS A 70 10.03 -10.26 -2.43
CA LYS A 70 9.87 -11.30 -1.40
C LYS A 70 9.35 -10.72 -0.09
N ALA A 71 8.22 -11.23 0.38
CA ALA A 71 7.62 -10.88 1.65
C ALA A 71 8.37 -11.52 2.82
N VAL A 72 8.24 -10.90 4.00
CA VAL A 72 8.88 -11.37 5.24
C VAL A 72 7.78 -11.69 6.25
N SER A 73 7.92 -12.83 6.94
CA SER A 73 7.01 -13.18 8.05
C SER A 73 7.15 -12.19 9.21
N THR A 74 6.03 -11.91 9.86
CA THR A 74 5.99 -11.11 11.09
C THR A 74 5.78 -12.00 12.29
N MET A 75 6.67 -11.88 13.27
CA MET A 75 6.66 -12.70 14.48
C MET A 75 5.92 -12.01 15.61
N SER A 76 5.27 -12.80 16.47
CA SER A 76 4.67 -12.31 17.71
C SER A 76 5.75 -11.78 18.67
N LYS A 77 5.48 -10.63 19.30
CA LYS A 77 6.38 -10.00 20.27
C LYS A 77 6.12 -10.44 21.71
N LYS A 78 4.89 -10.85 22.02
CA LYS A 78 4.44 -11.17 23.39
C LYS A 78 3.70 -12.50 23.39
N ASP A 79 3.68 -13.14 24.56
CA ASP A 79 2.82 -14.27 24.85
C ASP A 79 1.40 -13.77 25.19
N ILE A 80 0.37 -14.37 24.60
CA ILE A 80 -1.03 -14.05 24.87
C ILE A 80 -1.80 -15.35 25.05
N SER A 81 -2.14 -15.70 26.29
CA SER A 81 -2.77 -16.97 26.62
C SER A 81 -4.16 -17.17 25.98
N ASN A 82 -4.97 -16.10 25.95
CA ASN A 82 -6.31 -16.13 25.35
C ASN A 82 -6.31 -16.55 23.88
N PHE A 83 -5.25 -16.20 23.14
CA PHE A 83 -5.06 -16.57 21.73
C PHE A 83 -4.17 -17.79 21.53
N LYS A 84 -3.76 -18.48 22.61
CA LYS A 84 -2.78 -19.58 22.59
C LYS A 84 -1.50 -19.21 21.85
N LEU A 85 -1.13 -17.92 21.86
CA LEU A 85 -0.02 -17.36 21.14
C LEU A 85 1.21 -17.30 22.03
N ARG A 86 2.35 -17.76 21.51
CA ARG A 86 3.67 -17.65 22.13
C ARG A 86 4.55 -16.67 21.35
N LYS A 87 5.53 -16.10 22.05
CA LYS A 87 6.56 -15.25 21.45
C LYS A 87 7.28 -15.98 20.32
N ASN A 88 7.65 -15.24 19.27
CA ASN A 88 8.33 -15.75 18.09
C ASN A 88 7.55 -16.75 17.22
N ILE A 89 6.22 -16.82 17.37
CA ILE A 89 5.38 -17.53 16.40
C ILE A 89 5.08 -16.60 15.22
N PRO A 90 5.23 -17.05 13.94
CA PRO A 90 4.85 -16.26 12.78
C PRO A 90 3.32 -16.11 12.73
N ILE A 91 2.83 -14.87 12.62
CA ILE A 91 1.40 -14.52 12.67
C ILE A 91 0.93 -13.71 11.45
N GLY A 92 1.81 -13.37 10.55
CA GLY A 92 1.48 -12.59 9.37
C GLY A 92 2.66 -12.41 8.44
N ALA A 93 2.47 -11.64 7.39
CA ALA A 93 3.51 -11.28 6.44
C ALA A 93 3.48 -9.77 6.12
N LYS A 94 4.63 -9.21 5.78
CA LYS A 94 4.76 -7.80 5.38
C LYS A 94 5.75 -7.63 4.25
N VAL A 95 5.54 -6.57 3.46
CA VAL A 95 6.47 -6.08 2.45
C VAL A 95 6.57 -4.56 2.56
N THR A 96 7.75 -4.02 2.30
CA THR A 96 7.96 -2.57 2.21
C THR A 96 8.54 -2.24 0.85
N LEU A 97 7.77 -1.52 0.05
CA LEU A 97 8.15 -1.08 -1.29
C LEU A 97 8.70 0.34 -1.28
N ARG A 98 9.74 0.58 -2.06
CA ARG A 98 10.39 1.89 -2.23
C ARG A 98 10.78 2.11 -3.69
N GLY A 99 11.03 3.38 -4.06
CA GLY A 99 11.55 3.74 -5.38
C GLY A 99 10.66 3.26 -6.53
N VAL A 100 11.22 2.56 -7.50
CA VAL A 100 10.52 2.08 -8.71
C VAL A 100 9.36 1.16 -8.34
N ASN A 101 9.59 0.14 -7.53
CA ASN A 101 8.57 -0.85 -7.16
C ASN A 101 7.37 -0.22 -6.43
N MET A 102 7.61 0.85 -5.67
CA MET A 102 6.55 1.59 -4.98
C MET A 102 5.61 2.28 -5.97
N TYR A 103 6.15 2.98 -6.97
CA TYR A 103 5.33 3.66 -7.98
C TYR A 103 4.61 2.67 -8.90
N GLU A 104 5.27 1.57 -9.28
CA GLU A 104 4.66 0.49 -10.06
C GLU A 104 3.50 -0.16 -9.33
N PHE A 105 3.68 -0.46 -8.05
CA PHE A 105 2.60 -1.00 -7.22
C PHE A 105 1.43 -0.02 -7.10
N LEU A 106 1.70 1.27 -6.86
CA LEU A 106 0.66 2.29 -6.78
C LEU A 106 -0.11 2.41 -8.09
N ASP A 107 0.58 2.38 -9.24
CA ASP A 107 -0.06 2.45 -10.56
C ASP A 107 -1.00 1.24 -10.79
N ARG A 108 -0.54 0.02 -10.52
CA ARG A 108 -1.37 -1.18 -10.61
C ARG A 108 -2.56 -1.17 -9.64
N LEU A 109 -2.34 -0.69 -8.42
CA LEU A 109 -3.40 -0.56 -7.44
C LEU A 109 -4.52 0.36 -7.94
N VAL A 110 -4.17 1.56 -8.43
CA VAL A 110 -5.14 2.58 -8.85
C VAL A 110 -5.82 2.20 -10.17
N SER A 111 -5.05 1.73 -11.15
CA SER A 111 -5.56 1.50 -12.51
C SER A 111 -6.20 0.13 -12.70
N VAL A 112 -5.81 -0.89 -11.95
CA VAL A 112 -6.27 -2.27 -12.15
C VAL A 112 -7.00 -2.83 -10.92
N ALA A 113 -6.38 -2.77 -9.72
CA ALA A 113 -6.91 -3.47 -8.57
C ALA A 113 -8.16 -2.79 -7.99
N LEU A 114 -8.14 -1.47 -7.75
CA LEU A 114 -9.28 -0.76 -7.17
C LEU A 114 -10.55 -0.82 -8.01
N PRO A 115 -10.51 -0.70 -9.36
CA PRO A 115 -11.71 -0.86 -10.19
C PRO A 115 -12.32 -2.27 -10.14
N ARG A 116 -11.55 -3.29 -9.76
CA ARG A 116 -12.02 -4.68 -9.62
C ARG A 116 -12.70 -4.96 -8.27
N VAL A 117 -12.63 -4.03 -7.33
CA VAL A 117 -13.34 -4.16 -6.05
C VAL A 117 -14.84 -4.14 -6.29
N ARG A 118 -15.55 -5.13 -5.76
CA ARG A 118 -17.01 -5.20 -5.84
C ARG A 118 -17.63 -3.98 -5.17
N ASP A 119 -18.60 -3.34 -5.85
CA ASP A 119 -19.34 -2.16 -5.38
C ASP A 119 -18.40 -1.00 -4.94
N PHE A 120 -17.33 -0.76 -5.69
CA PHE A 120 -16.36 0.28 -5.38
C PHE A 120 -17.01 1.67 -5.43
N LYS A 121 -17.04 2.35 -4.29
CA LYS A 121 -17.60 3.72 -4.11
C LYS A 121 -16.54 4.78 -3.80
N GLY A 122 -15.27 4.49 -4.07
CA GLY A 122 -14.14 5.33 -3.68
C GLY A 122 -13.59 4.97 -2.29
N ILE A 123 -12.39 5.44 -2.00
CA ILE A 123 -11.69 5.23 -0.73
C ILE A 123 -12.03 6.33 0.28
N SER A 124 -12.02 5.97 1.58
CA SER A 124 -12.33 6.91 2.66
C SER A 124 -11.23 7.96 2.82
N ASP A 125 -11.61 9.21 3.01
CA ASP A 125 -10.72 10.32 3.36
C ASP A 125 -10.34 10.37 4.85
N LYS A 126 -10.95 9.53 5.70
CA LYS A 126 -10.77 9.54 7.15
C LYS A 126 -9.64 8.64 7.66
N SER A 127 -8.98 7.89 6.79
CA SER A 127 -7.96 6.89 7.17
C SER A 127 -6.53 7.46 7.20
N PHE A 128 -6.40 8.75 7.48
CA PHE A 128 -5.12 9.41 7.75
C PHE A 128 -4.78 9.35 9.24
N ASP A 129 -3.49 9.23 9.56
CA ASP A 129 -2.98 9.07 10.93
C ASP A 129 -2.72 10.40 11.68
N GLY A 130 -3.00 11.55 11.09
CA GLY A 130 -2.68 12.87 11.65
C GLY A 130 -1.26 13.36 11.32
N ARG A 131 -0.44 12.52 10.72
CA ARG A 131 0.97 12.82 10.36
C ARG A 131 1.26 12.65 8.87
N GLY A 132 0.21 12.77 8.05
CA GLY A 132 0.33 12.67 6.60
C GLY A 132 0.51 11.25 6.04
N ASN A 133 0.33 10.20 6.81
CA ASN A 133 0.29 8.84 6.30
C ASN A 133 -1.16 8.38 6.11
N TYR A 134 -1.37 7.52 5.12
CA TYR A 134 -2.69 7.00 4.77
C TYR A 134 -2.70 5.48 4.76
N THR A 135 -3.70 4.86 5.36
CA THR A 135 -3.86 3.40 5.36
C THR A 135 -5.16 2.99 4.67
N LEU A 136 -5.04 2.14 3.66
CA LEU A 136 -6.14 1.54 2.92
C LEU A 136 -6.27 0.06 3.32
N GLY A 137 -7.42 -0.32 3.86
CA GLY A 137 -7.79 -1.72 4.04
C GLY A 137 -8.47 -2.26 2.78
N VAL A 138 -7.97 -3.38 2.29
CA VAL A 138 -8.55 -4.15 1.19
C VAL A 138 -9.13 -5.43 1.78
N THR A 139 -10.38 -5.74 1.50
CA THR A 139 -11.08 -6.90 2.07
C THR A 139 -10.74 -8.22 1.37
N GLU A 140 -10.39 -8.15 0.09
CA GLU A 140 -10.19 -9.33 -0.76
C GLU A 140 -8.90 -9.23 -1.55
N GLN A 141 -7.99 -10.21 -1.42
CA GLN A 141 -6.75 -10.24 -2.20
C GLN A 141 -6.95 -10.57 -3.68
N ILE A 142 -8.09 -11.14 -4.05
CA ILE A 142 -8.41 -11.54 -5.43
C ILE A 142 -8.58 -10.38 -6.42
N ILE A 143 -8.63 -9.15 -5.92
CA ILE A 143 -8.65 -7.95 -6.77
C ILE A 143 -7.34 -7.76 -7.55
N PHE A 144 -6.25 -8.34 -7.05
CA PHE A 144 -4.96 -8.28 -7.72
C PHE A 144 -4.88 -9.36 -8.80
N PRO A 145 -4.58 -8.99 -10.07
CA PRO A 145 -4.52 -9.95 -11.18
C PRO A 145 -3.39 -10.96 -11.06
N GLU A 146 -2.39 -10.69 -10.22
CA GLU A 146 -1.27 -11.58 -9.96
C GLU A 146 -1.63 -12.80 -9.11
N ILE A 147 -2.82 -12.76 -8.49
CA ILE A 147 -3.33 -13.88 -7.66
C ILE A 147 -4.17 -14.81 -8.52
N ASP A 148 -3.77 -16.06 -8.55
CA ASP A 148 -4.53 -17.14 -9.17
C ASP A 148 -5.65 -17.58 -8.24
N ILE A 149 -6.90 -17.37 -8.67
CA ILE A 149 -8.10 -17.64 -7.86
C ILE A 149 -8.20 -19.11 -7.49
N ASP A 150 -7.77 -20.01 -8.38
CA ASP A 150 -7.84 -21.46 -8.18
C ASP A 150 -6.90 -21.95 -7.06
N LYS A 151 -5.86 -21.18 -6.75
CA LYS A 151 -4.89 -21.47 -5.68
C LYS A 151 -5.23 -20.83 -4.34
N VAL A 152 -6.25 -19.98 -4.29
CA VAL A 152 -6.65 -19.28 -3.07
C VAL A 152 -7.48 -20.19 -2.17
N ASN A 153 -6.91 -20.64 -1.05
CA ASN A 153 -7.63 -21.45 -0.08
C ASN A 153 -8.65 -20.65 0.73
N LYS A 154 -8.37 -19.37 0.99
CA LYS A 154 -9.23 -18.51 1.79
C LYS A 154 -9.11 -17.06 1.32
N ILE A 155 -10.26 -16.41 1.12
CA ILE A 155 -10.31 -14.97 0.85
C ILE A 155 -9.99 -14.24 2.14
N THR A 156 -8.97 -13.36 2.07
CA THR A 156 -8.52 -12.55 3.20
C THR A 156 -8.08 -11.18 2.72
N GLY A 157 -8.21 -10.20 3.61
CA GLY A 157 -7.80 -8.83 3.32
C GLY A 157 -6.32 -8.56 3.57
N LEU A 158 -5.91 -7.36 3.20
CA LEU A 158 -4.58 -6.82 3.49
C LEU A 158 -4.66 -5.31 3.72
N ASP A 159 -3.71 -4.78 4.47
CA ASP A 159 -3.56 -3.36 4.75
C ASP A 159 -2.43 -2.79 3.90
N ILE A 160 -2.70 -1.66 3.26
CA ILE A 160 -1.76 -0.92 2.42
C ILE A 160 -1.55 0.45 3.05
N THR A 161 -0.37 0.69 3.60
CA THR A 161 -0.02 1.98 4.23
C THR A 161 0.92 2.78 3.33
N PHE A 162 0.47 3.96 2.94
CA PHE A 162 1.25 4.95 2.19
C PHE A 162 1.92 5.90 3.18
N VAL A 163 3.24 5.88 3.21
CA VAL A 163 4.04 6.76 4.07
C VAL A 163 4.58 7.89 3.23
N THR A 164 4.22 9.12 3.61
CA THR A 164 4.63 10.34 2.91
C THR A 164 5.59 11.19 3.75
N THR A 165 6.10 12.26 3.17
CA THR A 165 6.86 13.29 3.88
C THR A 165 5.98 14.48 4.28
N ALA A 166 4.69 14.45 3.95
CA ALA A 166 3.74 15.48 4.36
C ALA A 166 3.60 15.49 5.89
N ASN A 167 3.50 16.66 6.48
CA ASN A 167 3.27 16.78 7.91
C ASN A 167 1.76 16.93 8.24
N PRO A 168 1.00 17.84 7.58
CA PRO A 168 -0.45 17.84 7.72
C PRO A 168 -1.11 16.83 6.78
N ASN A 169 -2.27 16.31 7.20
CA ASN A 169 -3.04 15.37 6.39
C ASN A 169 -3.53 15.97 5.06
N GLU A 170 -3.76 17.27 5.02
CA GLU A 170 -4.24 17.98 3.83
C GLU A 170 -3.24 17.90 2.66
N GLU A 171 -1.96 18.05 2.95
CA GLU A 171 -0.90 17.91 1.95
C GLU A 171 -0.81 16.48 1.43
N ALA A 172 -0.89 15.50 2.34
CA ALA A 172 -0.88 14.09 1.97
C ALA A 172 -2.11 13.69 1.15
N PHE A 173 -3.27 14.19 1.51
CA PHE A 173 -4.51 13.98 0.79
C PHE A 173 -4.38 14.48 -0.66
N GLU A 174 -3.93 15.71 -0.83
CA GLU A 174 -3.79 16.29 -2.16
C GLU A 174 -2.69 15.58 -2.99
N LEU A 175 -1.58 15.19 -2.36
CA LEU A 175 -0.55 14.38 -2.99
C LEU A 175 -1.11 13.07 -3.55
N LEU A 176 -1.85 12.32 -2.73
CA LEU A 176 -2.41 11.03 -3.14
C LEU A 176 -3.51 11.19 -4.19
N LYS A 177 -4.32 12.25 -4.09
CA LYS A 177 -5.35 12.59 -5.07
C LYS A 177 -4.74 12.90 -6.43
N GLU A 178 -3.71 13.73 -6.50
CA GLU A 178 -3.00 14.07 -7.75
C GLU A 178 -2.27 12.85 -8.36
N LEU A 179 -1.82 11.91 -7.52
CA LEU A 179 -1.30 10.62 -7.99
C LEU A 179 -2.38 9.70 -8.57
N GLY A 180 -3.66 10.04 -8.37
CA GLY A 180 -4.80 9.32 -8.95
C GLY A 180 -5.60 8.45 -7.99
N MET A 181 -5.39 8.56 -6.68
CA MET A 181 -6.18 7.82 -5.68
C MET A 181 -7.64 8.29 -5.70
N PRO A 182 -8.64 7.38 -5.88
CA PRO A 182 -10.05 7.73 -6.03
C PRO A 182 -10.73 7.93 -4.67
N PHE A 183 -10.56 9.08 -4.05
CA PHE A 183 -11.23 9.42 -2.79
C PHE A 183 -12.73 9.67 -2.97
N ARG A 184 -13.54 9.23 -1.99
CA ARG A 184 -15.00 9.25 -2.04
C ARG A 184 -15.60 10.66 -1.92
N ASN A 185 -15.03 11.52 -1.09
CA ASN A 185 -15.54 12.85 -0.75
C ASN A 185 -14.59 13.94 -1.22
N VAL A 186 -14.32 14.01 -2.51
CA VAL A 186 -13.64 15.19 -3.05
C VAL A 186 -14.67 16.31 -3.08
N LYS A 187 -14.70 17.18 -2.06
CA LYS A 187 -15.42 18.46 -2.16
C LYS A 187 -14.80 19.21 -3.35
N LYS A 188 -15.64 19.46 -4.35
CA LYS A 188 -15.31 20.30 -5.50
C LYS A 188 -15.05 21.73 -5.07
#